data_3a51d63009acb37c8b8b6b5e8e4adb72
#
_entry.id   3a51d63009acb37c8b8b6b5e8e4adb72
#
_cell.length_a   1.000
_cell.length_b   1.000
_cell.length_c   1.000
_cell.angle_alpha   90.00
_cell.angle_beta   90.00
_cell.angle_gamma   90.00
#
_symmetry.space_group_name_H-M   'P 1'
#
loop_
_entity.id
_entity.type
_entity.pdbx_description
1 polymer ?
#
loop_
_entity_poly.entity_id
_entity_poly.type
_entity_poly.pdbx_seq_one_letter_code
_entity_poly.pdbx_strand_id
1 'polypeptide(L)'
;MTKEYDVVVIGSGPAGYHAAIRCGQLGFSTACIEKWQNKDKKTVFGGTCLNVGCIPSKALLDTSHKYIEAQHDFETHGIKVSAVNIDVPAMIERKDQVVKPVSYTHLTLPTNREV
;
A
#
# COMPACT_ATOMS: atom_id res chain seq x y z
N MET A 1 -25.22 -22.31 -4.66
CA MET A 1 -25.81 -21.71 -3.45
C MET A 1 -25.63 -20.19 -3.49
N THR A 2 -26.70 -19.47 -3.26
CA THR A 2 -26.64 -18.01 -3.14
C THR A 2 -26.09 -17.69 -1.74
N LYS A 3 -25.03 -16.88 -1.66
CA LYS A 3 -24.55 -16.37 -0.37
C LYS A 3 -25.19 -15.02 -0.12
N GLU A 4 -25.68 -14.82 1.08
CA GLU A 4 -26.30 -13.57 1.52
C GLU A 4 -25.37 -12.82 2.45
N TYR A 5 -25.25 -11.52 2.25
CA TYR A 5 -24.45 -10.60 3.04
C TYR A 5 -25.31 -9.41 3.46
N ASP A 6 -25.08 -8.90 4.66
CA ASP A 6 -25.71 -7.67 5.12
C ASP A 6 -25.19 -6.45 4.34
N VAL A 7 -23.89 -6.48 4.00
CA VAL A 7 -23.20 -5.40 3.29
C VAL A 7 -22.30 -5.96 2.20
N VAL A 8 -22.42 -5.40 1.01
CA VAL A 8 -21.50 -5.69 -0.11
C VAL A 8 -20.79 -4.40 -0.54
N VAL A 9 -19.45 -4.41 -0.45
CA VAL A 9 -18.60 -3.30 -0.87
C VAL A 9 -17.96 -3.62 -2.20
N ILE A 10 -18.18 -2.80 -3.20
CA ILE A 10 -17.61 -2.96 -4.54
C ILE A 10 -16.40 -2.03 -4.69
N GLY A 11 -15.25 -2.63 -4.84
CA GLY A 11 -13.95 -1.96 -4.89
C GLY A 11 -13.25 -1.92 -3.53
N SER A 12 -11.98 -2.32 -3.52
CA SER A 12 -11.15 -2.42 -2.32
C SER A 12 -10.10 -1.31 -2.20
N GLY A 13 -10.34 -0.18 -2.82
CA GLY A 13 -9.54 1.02 -2.58
C GLY A 13 -9.69 1.55 -1.14
N PRO A 14 -9.03 2.66 -0.77
CA PRO A 14 -9.04 3.18 0.61
C PRO A 14 -10.45 3.33 1.21
N ALA A 15 -11.39 3.87 0.46
CA ALA A 15 -12.79 3.97 0.93
C ALA A 15 -13.43 2.60 1.12
N GLY A 16 -13.22 1.69 0.16
CA GLY A 16 -13.84 0.36 0.17
C GLY A 16 -13.35 -0.51 1.32
N TYR A 17 -12.04 -0.66 1.51
CA TYR A 17 -11.54 -1.50 2.59
C TYR A 17 -11.83 -0.91 3.97
N HIS A 18 -11.81 0.42 4.14
CA HIS A 18 -12.22 1.05 5.40
C HIS A 18 -13.69 0.77 5.72
N ALA A 19 -14.58 0.92 4.73
CA ALA A 19 -15.99 0.61 4.91
C ALA A 19 -16.21 -0.87 5.24
N ALA A 20 -15.58 -1.78 4.50
CA ALA A 20 -15.71 -3.21 4.71
C ALA A 20 -15.20 -3.65 6.10
N ILE A 21 -14.04 -3.15 6.51
CA ILE A 21 -13.47 -3.40 7.85
C ILE A 21 -14.41 -2.89 8.93
N ARG A 22 -14.92 -1.67 8.78
CA ARG A 22 -15.80 -1.09 9.78
C ARG A 22 -17.13 -1.83 9.91
N CYS A 23 -17.72 -2.25 8.80
CA CYS A 23 -18.90 -3.10 8.81
C CYS A 23 -18.65 -4.44 9.52
N GLY A 24 -17.52 -5.09 9.22
CA GLY A 24 -17.13 -6.31 9.92
C GLY A 24 -16.91 -6.13 11.42
N GLN A 25 -16.30 -5.01 11.84
CA GLN A 25 -16.14 -4.67 13.26
C GLN A 25 -17.47 -4.43 13.99
N LEU A 26 -18.48 -3.95 13.28
CA LEU A 26 -19.83 -3.75 13.80
C LEU A 26 -20.67 -5.04 13.81
N GLY A 27 -20.12 -6.16 13.37
CA GLY A 27 -20.76 -7.47 13.38
C GLY A 27 -21.59 -7.78 12.13
N PHE A 28 -21.55 -6.95 11.09
CA PHE A 28 -22.24 -7.25 9.84
C PHE A 28 -21.52 -8.33 9.05
N SER A 29 -22.28 -9.23 8.45
CA SER A 29 -21.78 -10.13 7.40
C SER A 29 -21.44 -9.29 6.16
N THR A 30 -20.15 -9.16 5.87
CA THR A 30 -19.67 -8.20 4.87
C THR A 30 -18.83 -8.88 3.79
N ALA A 31 -19.15 -8.62 2.52
CA ALA A 31 -18.34 -8.99 1.38
C ALA A 31 -17.67 -7.75 0.77
N CYS A 32 -16.41 -7.89 0.37
CA CYS A 32 -15.70 -6.88 -0.41
C CYS A 32 -15.24 -7.50 -1.73
N ILE A 33 -15.65 -6.89 -2.84
CA ILE A 33 -15.40 -7.40 -4.20
C ILE A 33 -14.38 -6.51 -4.89
N GLU A 34 -13.33 -7.13 -5.43
CA GLU A 34 -12.30 -6.45 -6.20
C GLU A 34 -12.04 -7.16 -7.53
N LYS A 35 -11.85 -6.40 -8.60
CA LYS A 35 -11.51 -6.94 -9.93
C LYS A 35 -10.10 -6.62 -10.39
N TRP A 36 -9.39 -5.73 -9.69
CA TRP A 36 -8.07 -5.30 -10.12
C TRP A 36 -7.04 -6.43 -9.97
N GLN A 37 -6.24 -6.64 -11.00
CA GLN A 37 -5.24 -7.68 -11.05
C GLN A 37 -3.84 -7.07 -11.18
N ASN A 38 -2.88 -7.67 -10.49
CA ASN A 38 -1.48 -7.33 -10.65
C ASN A 38 -0.88 -7.92 -11.94
N LYS A 39 0.42 -7.72 -12.15
CA LYS A 39 1.16 -8.26 -13.31
C LYS A 39 1.09 -9.78 -13.42
N ASP A 40 0.92 -10.48 -12.31
CA ASP A 40 0.80 -11.94 -12.23
C ASP A 40 -0.65 -12.43 -12.39
N LYS A 41 -1.56 -11.56 -12.82
CA LYS A 41 -3.00 -11.83 -12.98
C LYS A 41 -3.69 -12.30 -11.68
N LYS A 42 -3.12 -11.93 -10.54
CA LYS A 42 -3.74 -12.17 -9.23
C LYS A 42 -4.53 -10.96 -8.78
N THR A 43 -5.74 -11.18 -8.29
CA THR A 43 -6.55 -10.13 -7.69
C THR A 43 -5.85 -9.61 -6.44
N VAL A 44 -5.68 -8.28 -6.34
CA VAL A 44 -5.05 -7.60 -5.22
C VAL A 44 -5.94 -6.50 -4.69
N PHE A 45 -6.07 -6.49 -3.37
CA PHE A 45 -6.83 -5.49 -2.65
C PHE A 45 -6.00 -4.22 -2.39
N GLY A 46 -6.67 -3.12 -2.03
CA GLY A 46 -6.04 -1.85 -1.67
C GLY A 46 -6.14 -0.76 -2.74
N GLY A 47 -6.60 -1.12 -3.93
CA GLY A 47 -6.80 -0.18 -5.05
C GLY A 47 -5.52 0.48 -5.54
N THR A 48 -5.68 1.52 -6.33
CA THR A 48 -4.57 2.29 -6.93
C THR A 48 -3.65 2.88 -5.87
N CYS A 49 -4.20 3.49 -4.83
CA CYS A 49 -3.41 4.18 -3.81
C CYS A 49 -2.37 3.26 -3.15
N LEU A 50 -2.77 2.07 -2.74
CA LEU A 50 -1.87 1.13 -2.08
C LEU A 50 -0.87 0.51 -3.07
N ASN A 51 -1.35 0.06 -4.22
CA ASN A 51 -0.55 -0.81 -5.08
C ASN A 51 0.36 -0.06 -6.06
N VAL A 52 -0.11 1.06 -6.63
CA VAL A 52 0.59 1.78 -7.70
C VAL A 52 0.53 3.31 -7.56
N GLY A 53 -0.05 3.83 -6.51
CA GLY A 53 -0.29 5.26 -6.30
C GLY A 53 0.40 5.82 -5.06
N CYS A 54 -0.40 6.24 -4.09
CA CYS A 54 0.03 7.06 -2.94
C CYS A 54 1.17 6.41 -2.13
N ILE A 55 1.08 5.13 -1.83
CA ILE A 55 2.06 4.44 -0.98
C ILE A 55 3.40 4.28 -1.69
N PRO A 56 3.47 3.66 -2.89
CA PRO A 56 4.74 3.51 -3.59
C PRO A 56 5.35 4.85 -4.01
N SER A 57 4.55 5.83 -4.44
CA SER A 57 5.09 7.13 -4.83
C SER A 57 5.74 7.87 -3.66
N LYS A 58 5.13 7.84 -2.47
CA LYS A 58 5.70 8.47 -1.28
C LYS A 58 6.95 7.74 -0.78
N ALA A 59 7.01 6.42 -0.90
CA ALA A 59 8.22 5.68 -0.58
C ALA A 59 9.40 6.07 -1.49
N LEU A 60 9.15 6.29 -2.78
CA LEU A 60 10.15 6.76 -3.73
C LEU A 60 10.55 8.22 -3.48
N LEU A 61 9.58 9.10 -3.22
CA LEU A 61 9.83 10.51 -2.90
C LEU A 61 10.65 10.66 -1.61
N ASP A 62 10.38 9.86 -0.57
CA ASP A 62 11.16 9.86 0.67
C ASP A 62 12.63 9.50 0.40
N THR A 63 12.89 8.49 -0.42
CA THR A 63 14.27 8.12 -0.80
C THR A 63 14.93 9.21 -1.63
N SER A 64 14.21 9.81 -2.58
CA SER A 64 14.73 10.90 -3.41
C SER A 64 15.08 12.14 -2.56
N HIS A 65 14.23 12.45 -1.57
CA HIS A 65 14.48 13.56 -0.66
C HIS A 65 15.75 13.34 0.18
N LYS A 66 15.91 12.16 0.76
CA LYS A 66 17.13 11.79 1.51
C LYS A 66 18.40 11.88 0.65
N TYR A 67 18.30 11.51 -0.62
CA TYR A 67 19.43 11.64 -1.55
C TYR A 67 19.82 13.09 -1.76
N ILE A 68 18.85 13.99 -1.94
CA ILE A 68 19.10 15.42 -2.11
C ILE A 68 19.63 16.05 -0.81
N GLU A 69 19.04 15.71 0.34
CA GLU A 69 19.54 16.15 1.64
C GLU A 69 21.00 15.78 1.86
N ALA A 70 21.37 14.52 1.53
CA ALA A 70 22.75 14.07 1.67
C ALA A 70 23.73 14.80 0.75
N GLN A 71 23.28 15.27 -0.41
CA GLN A 71 24.13 16.02 -1.35
C GLN A 71 24.30 17.49 -0.97
N HIS A 72 23.28 18.13 -0.39
CA HIS A 72 23.22 19.59 -0.25
C HIS A 72 23.08 20.07 1.17
N ASP A 73 22.31 19.37 2.02
CA ASP A 73 21.90 19.90 3.31
C ASP A 73 22.79 19.41 4.47
N PHE A 74 23.36 18.24 4.37
CA PHE A 74 24.16 17.64 5.44
C PHE A 74 25.37 18.49 5.82
N GLU A 75 25.95 19.20 4.88
CA GLU A 75 27.10 20.09 5.14
C GLU A 75 26.72 21.23 6.10
N THR A 76 25.50 21.77 5.98
CA THR A 76 25.00 22.83 6.88
C THR A 76 24.86 22.36 8.33
N HIS A 77 24.72 21.07 8.54
CA HIS A 77 24.69 20.42 9.86
C HIS A 77 26.08 19.95 10.34
N GLY A 78 27.13 20.26 9.58
CA GLY A 78 28.49 19.82 9.90
C GLY A 78 28.75 18.33 9.57
N ILE A 79 27.86 17.69 8.84
CA ILE A 79 28.00 16.28 8.40
C ILE A 79 28.68 16.27 7.02
N LYS A 80 29.89 15.74 7.00
CA LYS A 80 30.64 15.63 5.74
C LYS A 80 30.37 14.30 5.06
N VAL A 81 29.92 14.35 3.82
CA VAL A 81 29.71 13.16 2.97
C VAL A 81 30.64 13.24 1.77
N SER A 82 31.50 12.26 1.60
CA SER A 82 32.52 12.27 0.54
C SER A 82 31.96 11.95 -0.84
N ALA A 83 30.95 11.11 -0.93
CA ALA A 83 30.25 10.79 -2.17
C ALA A 83 28.86 10.21 -1.85
N VAL A 84 27.84 10.69 -2.56
CA VAL A 84 26.48 10.17 -2.46
C VAL A 84 26.12 9.52 -3.78
N ASN A 85 25.90 8.21 -3.75
CA ASN A 85 25.44 7.44 -4.90
C ASN A 85 24.07 6.84 -4.59
N ILE A 86 23.25 6.69 -5.63
CA ILE A 86 21.95 6.06 -5.50
C ILE A 86 21.97 4.69 -6.18
N ASP A 87 21.53 3.67 -5.45
CA ASP A 87 21.24 2.34 -5.99
C ASP A 87 19.73 2.27 -6.31
N VAL A 88 19.39 2.48 -7.58
CA VAL A 88 18.01 2.49 -8.03
C VAL A 88 17.31 1.13 -7.85
N PRO A 89 17.94 -0.02 -8.15
CA PRO A 89 17.40 -1.33 -7.81
C PRO A 89 17.01 -1.47 -6.32
N ALA A 90 17.90 -1.10 -5.40
CA ALA A 90 17.63 -1.14 -3.97
C ALA A 90 16.50 -0.18 -3.55
N MET A 91 16.43 0.99 -4.15
CA MET A 91 15.35 1.95 -3.96
C MET A 91 13.98 1.36 -4.37
N ILE A 92 13.92 0.67 -5.49
CA ILE A 92 12.70 0.01 -5.97
C ILE A 92 12.32 -1.16 -5.04
N GLU A 93 13.27 -1.96 -4.62
CA GLU A 93 13.03 -3.06 -3.68
C GLU A 93 12.49 -2.54 -2.35
N ARG A 94 13.06 -1.47 -1.79
CA ARG A 94 12.55 -0.82 -0.59
C ARG A 94 11.09 -0.39 -0.76
N LYS A 95 10.75 0.22 -1.88
CA LYS A 95 9.36 0.59 -2.19
C LYS A 95 8.44 -0.63 -2.15
N ASP A 96 8.85 -1.76 -2.71
CA ASP A 96 8.06 -3.00 -2.68
C ASP A 96 7.93 -3.56 -1.26
N GLN A 97 8.97 -3.46 -0.44
CA GLN A 97 8.92 -3.82 0.98
C GLN A 97 7.99 -2.95 1.81
N VAL A 98 7.76 -1.69 1.42
CA VAL A 98 6.78 -0.80 2.05
C VAL A 98 5.36 -1.19 1.66
N VAL A 99 5.12 -1.54 0.40
CA VAL A 99 3.78 -1.87 -0.12
C VAL A 99 3.28 -3.23 0.40
N LYS A 100 4.11 -4.25 0.39
CA LYS A 100 3.73 -5.63 0.75
C LYS A 100 3.09 -5.78 2.15
N PRO A 101 3.69 -5.28 3.25
CA PRO A 101 3.12 -5.43 4.59
C PRO A 101 1.75 -4.77 4.74
N VAL A 102 1.54 -3.61 4.11
CA VAL A 102 0.26 -2.89 4.17
C VAL A 102 -0.85 -3.72 3.53
N SER A 103 -0.56 -4.40 2.42
CA SER A 103 -1.51 -5.30 1.77
C SER A 103 -1.92 -6.48 2.66
N TYR A 104 -1.01 -6.99 3.48
CA TYR A 104 -1.28 -8.14 4.35
C TYR A 104 -1.88 -7.76 5.70
N THR A 105 -1.37 -6.74 6.38
CA THR A 105 -1.78 -6.40 7.75
C THR A 105 -3.11 -5.66 7.85
N HIS A 106 -3.41 -4.76 6.92
CA HIS A 106 -4.64 -3.96 6.97
C HIS A 106 -5.85 -4.65 6.32
N LEU A 107 -5.61 -5.60 5.40
CA LEU A 107 -6.68 -6.26 4.65
C LEU A 107 -7.03 -7.66 5.18
N THR A 108 -6.34 -8.15 6.22
CA THR A 108 -6.58 -9.47 6.83
C THR A 108 -7.45 -9.46 8.09
N LEU A 109 -7.92 -8.30 8.53
CA LEU A 109 -8.89 -8.22 9.63
C LEU A 109 -10.20 -8.96 9.26
N PRO A 110 -11.03 -9.39 10.25
CA PRO A 110 -12.12 -10.35 10.06
C PRO A 110 -13.22 -9.81 9.16
N THR A 111 -12.95 -9.80 7.87
CA THR A 111 -13.94 -9.60 6.83
C THR A 111 -13.97 -10.89 6.01
N ASN A 112 -15.14 -11.47 5.82
CA ASN A 112 -15.29 -12.57 4.87
C ASN A 112 -14.87 -12.04 3.49
N ARG A 113 -13.75 -12.57 2.99
CA ARG A 113 -13.27 -12.25 1.64
C ARG A 113 -13.91 -13.20 0.67
N GLU A 114 -14.59 -12.67 -0.31
CA GLU A 114 -14.89 -13.38 -1.54
C GLU A 114 -14.40 -12.57 -2.74
N VAL A 115 -13.67 -13.24 -3.58
CA VAL A 115 -13.13 -12.73 -4.86
C VAL A 115 -14.20 -12.88 -5.92
#